data_0e0d083bbd146292816b540ee4a34a97
#
_entry.id   0e0d083bbd146292816b540ee4a34a97
#
_cell.length_a   1.000
_cell.length_b   1.000
_cell.length_c   1.000
_cell.angle_alpha   90.00
_cell.angle_beta   90.00
_cell.angle_gamma   90.00
#
_symmetry.space_group_name_H-M   'P 1'
#
loop_
_entity.id
_entity.type
_entity.pdbx_description
1 polymer ?
#
loop_
_entity_poly.entity_id
_entity_poly.type
_entity_poly.pdbx_seq_one_letter_code
_entity_poly.pdbx_strand_id
1 'polypeptide(L)'
;PMKLIEEIDSFIINERALIDTEHSYLFVALQKQNLGHPLTYRSIYDVFDRAKKKAGLKFNFHDIRHTFVTHLAETGMDVSIISIIAGHKHIQTTEKYTHLSDKYIGESLSRYWKSNAFLGGDLQ
;
A
#
# COMPACT_ATOMS: atom_id res chain seq x y z
N PRO A 1 0.38 7.99 5.89
CA PRO A 1 0.15 8.55 7.22
C PRO A 1 1.31 8.17 8.13
N MET A 2 1.73 9.07 9.00
CA MET A 2 2.85 8.83 9.95
C MET A 2 2.60 7.55 10.75
N LYS A 3 1.39 7.35 11.25
CA LYS A 3 0.99 6.15 12.00
C LYS A 3 1.28 4.84 11.25
N LEU A 4 1.02 4.78 9.95
CA LEU A 4 1.33 3.57 9.16
C LEU A 4 2.84 3.31 9.06
N ILE A 5 3.65 4.36 8.93
CA ILE A 5 5.11 4.23 8.89
C ILE A 5 5.61 3.73 10.25
N GLU A 6 5.13 4.30 11.34
CA GLU A 6 5.46 3.86 12.71
C GLU A 6 5.08 2.38 12.95
N GLU A 7 3.92 1.95 12.46
CA GLU A 7 3.49 0.55 12.53
C GLU A 7 4.37 -0.38 11.70
N ILE A 8 4.79 0.05 10.49
CA ILE A 8 5.71 -0.73 9.65
C ILE A 8 7.08 -0.82 10.33
N ASP A 9 7.61 0.28 10.85
CA ASP A 9 8.90 0.29 11.55
C ASP A 9 8.84 -0.59 12.80
N SER A 10 7.76 -0.51 13.57
CA SER A 10 7.53 -1.38 14.72
C SER A 10 7.49 -2.85 14.34
N PHE A 11 6.79 -3.20 13.26
CA PHE A 11 6.75 -4.56 12.73
C PHE A 11 8.14 -5.04 12.30
N ILE A 12 8.90 -4.20 11.60
CA ILE A 12 10.26 -4.56 11.14
C ILE A 12 11.16 -4.86 12.34
N ILE A 13 11.15 -4.01 13.35
CA ILE A 13 12.05 -4.12 14.50
C ILE A 13 11.63 -5.26 15.44
N ASN A 14 10.35 -5.37 15.76
CA ASN A 14 9.89 -6.22 16.83
C ASN A 14 9.45 -7.63 16.37
N GLU A 15 9.16 -7.80 15.07
CA GLU A 15 8.65 -9.07 14.55
C GLU A 15 9.50 -9.59 13.39
N ARG A 16 9.67 -8.78 12.32
CA ARG A 16 10.37 -9.22 11.11
C ARG A 16 11.85 -9.49 11.35
N ALA A 17 12.54 -8.67 12.15
CA ALA A 17 13.96 -8.83 12.47
C ALA A 17 14.26 -10.10 13.29
N LEU A 18 13.26 -10.67 13.97
CA LEU A 18 13.41 -11.92 14.72
C LEU A 18 13.44 -13.17 13.82
N ILE A 19 13.11 -13.01 12.55
CA ILE A 19 13.08 -14.11 11.58
C ILE A 19 14.31 -14.00 10.69
N ASP A 20 15.26 -14.91 10.88
CA ASP A 20 16.46 -14.98 10.05
C ASP A 20 16.11 -15.43 8.62
N THR A 21 16.54 -14.66 7.61
CA THR A 21 16.27 -14.92 6.20
C THR A 21 17.39 -14.37 5.32
N GLU A 22 17.71 -15.06 4.23
CA GLU A 22 18.70 -14.64 3.25
C GLU A 22 18.20 -13.56 2.26
N HIS A 23 17.00 -13.05 2.46
CA HIS A 23 16.36 -12.08 1.58
C HIS A 23 15.75 -10.91 2.36
N SER A 24 15.52 -9.79 1.66
CA SER A 24 14.99 -8.54 2.22
C SER A 24 13.47 -8.34 2.07
N TYR A 25 12.71 -9.39 1.78
CA TYR A 25 11.25 -9.26 1.72
C TYR A 25 10.68 -8.87 3.08
N LEU A 26 9.81 -7.85 3.08
CA LEU A 26 9.16 -7.36 4.29
C LEU A 26 8.18 -8.40 4.85
N PHE A 27 7.31 -8.93 4.00
CA PHE A 27 6.30 -9.89 4.42
C PHE A 27 6.74 -11.32 4.14
N VAL A 28 6.77 -12.12 5.19
CA VAL A 28 7.18 -13.53 5.17
C VAL A 28 6.16 -14.40 5.88
N ALA A 29 6.19 -15.70 5.60
CA ALA A 29 5.34 -16.65 6.29
C ALA A 29 5.81 -16.84 7.76
N LEU A 30 4.85 -16.81 8.69
CA LEU A 30 5.08 -17.00 10.13
C LEU A 30 4.75 -18.43 10.60
N GLN A 31 4.26 -19.28 9.71
CA GLN A 31 3.93 -20.67 10.03
C GLN A 31 5.21 -21.51 10.13
N LYS A 32 5.31 -22.39 11.12
CA LYS A 32 6.50 -23.21 11.37
C LYS A 32 7.05 -23.95 10.14
N GLN A 33 6.15 -24.46 9.28
CA GLN A 33 6.54 -25.23 8.08
C GLN A 33 7.23 -24.39 7.01
N ASN A 34 6.91 -23.07 6.94
CA ASN A 34 7.38 -22.16 5.92
C ASN A 34 7.93 -20.85 6.54
N LEU A 35 8.39 -20.94 7.79
CA LEU A 35 8.88 -19.75 8.50
C LEU A 35 9.96 -19.05 7.70
N GLY A 36 9.80 -17.75 7.52
CA GLY A 36 10.74 -16.91 6.79
C GLY A 36 10.62 -16.94 5.27
N HIS A 37 9.85 -17.87 4.68
CA HIS A 37 9.64 -17.85 3.22
C HIS A 37 8.86 -16.62 2.77
N PRO A 38 9.21 -15.98 1.63
CA PRO A 38 8.45 -14.87 1.09
C PRO A 38 6.97 -15.22 0.88
N LEU A 39 6.06 -14.32 1.23
CA LEU A 39 4.66 -14.52 0.92
C LEU A 39 4.43 -14.49 -0.59
N THR A 40 3.76 -15.52 -1.11
CA THR A 40 3.33 -15.55 -2.51
C THR A 40 2.07 -14.70 -2.69
N TYR A 41 1.82 -14.26 -3.94
CA TYR A 41 0.54 -13.61 -4.30
C TYR A 41 -0.67 -14.45 -3.85
N ARG A 42 -0.60 -15.77 -4.03
CA ARG A 42 -1.67 -16.69 -3.62
C ARG A 42 -1.90 -16.66 -2.11
N SER A 43 -0.84 -16.68 -1.31
CA SER A 43 -0.95 -16.63 0.15
C SER A 43 -1.64 -15.34 0.62
N ILE A 44 -1.24 -14.20 0.03
CA ILE A 44 -1.86 -12.89 0.34
C ILE A 44 -3.33 -12.88 -0.08
N TYR A 45 -3.61 -13.38 -1.30
CA TYR A 45 -4.98 -13.47 -1.81
C TYR A 45 -5.89 -14.31 -0.91
N ASP A 46 -5.43 -15.46 -0.45
CA ASP A 46 -6.21 -16.37 0.39
C ASP A 46 -6.52 -15.77 1.78
N VAL A 47 -5.56 -15.02 2.36
CA VAL A 47 -5.79 -14.27 3.61
C VAL A 47 -6.88 -13.21 3.40
N PHE A 48 -6.76 -12.45 2.33
CA PHE A 48 -7.69 -11.38 1.99
C PHE A 48 -9.09 -11.92 1.66
N ASP A 49 -9.18 -13.01 0.90
CA ASP A 49 -10.44 -13.66 0.55
C ASP A 49 -11.18 -14.20 1.79
N ARG A 50 -10.45 -14.76 2.75
CA ARG A 50 -11.03 -15.15 4.04
C ARG A 50 -11.55 -13.95 4.84
N ALA A 51 -10.78 -12.87 4.89
CA ALA A 51 -11.17 -11.67 5.61
C ALA A 51 -12.44 -11.04 5.04
N LYS A 52 -12.50 -10.86 3.70
CA LYS A 52 -13.69 -10.29 3.04
C LYS A 52 -14.93 -11.18 3.19
N LYS A 53 -14.77 -12.52 3.11
CA LYS A 53 -15.87 -13.46 3.34
C LYS A 53 -16.40 -13.37 4.77
N LYS A 54 -15.51 -13.29 5.76
CA LYS A 54 -15.88 -13.11 7.16
C LYS A 54 -16.62 -11.79 7.40
N ALA A 55 -16.24 -10.74 6.69
CA ALA A 55 -16.88 -9.42 6.75
C ALA A 55 -18.16 -9.31 5.92
N GLY A 56 -18.54 -10.33 5.14
CA GLY A 56 -19.69 -10.28 4.23
C GLY A 56 -19.51 -9.34 3.04
N LEU A 57 -18.27 -8.97 2.72
CA LEU A 57 -17.95 -8.00 1.67
C LEU A 57 -17.65 -8.68 0.32
N LYS A 58 -18.05 -8.00 -0.77
CA LYS A 58 -17.82 -8.47 -2.14
C LYS A 58 -16.99 -7.43 -2.88
N PHE A 59 -15.68 -7.62 -2.92
CA PHE A 59 -14.76 -6.79 -3.70
C PHE A 59 -13.46 -7.56 -3.98
N ASN A 60 -12.66 -7.06 -4.90
CA ASN A 60 -11.34 -7.60 -5.25
C ASN A 60 -10.24 -6.54 -5.06
N PHE A 61 -8.97 -6.92 -5.21
CA PHE A 61 -7.86 -5.98 -5.06
C PHE A 61 -7.91 -4.81 -6.04
N HIS A 62 -8.48 -5.05 -7.22
CA HIS A 62 -8.61 -4.01 -8.24
C HIS A 62 -9.61 -2.93 -7.81
N ASP A 63 -10.69 -3.33 -7.14
CA ASP A 63 -11.69 -2.40 -6.61
C ASP A 63 -11.10 -1.48 -5.54
N ILE A 64 -10.21 -2.00 -4.67
CA ILE A 64 -9.49 -1.19 -3.68
C ILE A 64 -8.61 -0.15 -4.38
N ARG A 65 -7.86 -0.58 -5.40
CA ARG A 65 -7.02 0.31 -6.18
C ARG A 65 -7.86 1.38 -6.90
N HIS A 66 -9.00 0.99 -7.48
CA HIS A 66 -9.93 1.93 -8.10
C HIS A 66 -10.44 2.97 -7.11
N THR A 67 -10.88 2.53 -5.93
CA THR A 67 -11.34 3.43 -4.86
C THR A 67 -10.25 4.41 -4.46
N PHE A 68 -9.01 3.93 -4.29
CA PHE A 68 -7.88 4.79 -3.95
C PHE A 68 -7.61 5.84 -5.04
N VAL A 69 -7.55 5.43 -6.32
CA VAL A 69 -7.35 6.34 -7.46
C VAL A 69 -8.48 7.37 -7.56
N THR A 70 -9.73 6.95 -7.35
CA THR A 70 -10.89 7.85 -7.36
C THR A 70 -10.77 8.90 -6.25
N HIS A 71 -10.45 8.50 -5.03
CA HIS A 71 -10.27 9.43 -3.93
C HIS A 71 -9.14 10.44 -4.19
N LEU A 72 -8.02 10.00 -4.78
CA LEU A 72 -6.95 10.93 -5.17
C LEU A 72 -7.43 11.94 -6.21
N ALA A 73 -8.20 11.50 -7.21
CA ALA A 73 -8.76 12.38 -8.25
C ALA A 73 -9.77 13.38 -7.67
N GLU A 74 -10.63 12.96 -6.75
CA GLU A 74 -11.62 13.81 -6.06
C GLU A 74 -10.97 14.95 -5.26
N THR A 75 -9.72 14.77 -4.80
CA THR A 75 -8.95 15.85 -4.14
C THR A 75 -8.31 16.83 -5.09
N GLY A 76 -8.53 16.69 -6.40
CA GLY A 76 -7.93 17.53 -7.42
C GLY A 76 -6.44 17.25 -7.67
N MET A 77 -5.96 16.08 -7.26
CA MET A 77 -4.57 15.68 -7.54
C MET A 77 -4.37 15.50 -9.04
N ASP A 78 -3.21 15.95 -9.54
CA ASP A 78 -2.85 15.81 -10.94
C ASP A 78 -2.84 14.33 -11.38
N VAL A 79 -3.44 14.05 -12.54
CA VAL A 79 -3.57 12.69 -13.10
C VAL A 79 -2.21 12.01 -13.29
N SER A 80 -1.17 12.78 -13.63
CA SER A 80 0.20 12.27 -13.76
C SER A 80 0.74 11.74 -12.43
N ILE A 81 0.49 12.46 -11.36
CA ILE A 81 0.91 12.05 -10.00
C ILE A 81 0.13 10.81 -9.58
N ILE A 82 -1.19 10.80 -9.82
CA ILE A 82 -2.03 9.63 -9.54
C ILE A 82 -1.52 8.40 -10.28
N SER A 83 -1.16 8.54 -11.56
CA SER A 83 -0.63 7.44 -12.37
C SER A 83 0.68 6.86 -11.82
N ILE A 84 1.57 7.72 -11.34
CA ILE A 84 2.84 7.31 -10.71
C ILE A 84 2.57 6.57 -9.41
N ILE A 85 1.77 7.16 -8.52
CA ILE A 85 1.42 6.57 -7.21
C ILE A 85 0.69 5.24 -7.37
N ALA A 86 -0.23 5.17 -8.35
CA ALA A 86 -0.94 3.95 -8.66
C ALA A 86 -0.07 2.87 -9.34
N GLY A 87 1.15 3.20 -9.80
CA GLY A 87 2.05 2.26 -10.46
C GLY A 87 1.49 1.72 -11.78
N HIS A 88 0.94 2.57 -12.63
CA HIS A 88 0.47 2.18 -13.95
C HIS A 88 1.67 1.85 -14.85
N LYS A 89 1.81 0.56 -15.25
CA LYS A 89 2.94 0.09 -16.09
C LYS A 89 2.97 0.65 -17.52
N HIS A 90 1.84 1.07 -18.05
CA HIS A 90 1.69 1.61 -19.40
C HIS A 90 1.48 3.13 -19.38
N ILE A 91 2.41 3.82 -18.76
CA ILE A 91 2.53 5.24 -19.03
C ILE A 91 3.38 5.33 -20.31
N GLN A 92 2.73 5.39 -21.48
CA GLN A 92 3.39 5.79 -22.75
C GLN A 92 3.97 7.21 -22.68
N THR A 93 4.11 7.77 -21.49
CA THR A 93 4.45 9.14 -21.20
C THR A 93 5.43 9.28 -20.03
N THR A 94 6.18 8.23 -19.68
CA THR A 94 7.25 8.36 -18.67
C THR A 94 8.16 9.55 -18.99
N GLU A 95 8.43 9.82 -20.28
CA GLU A 95 9.18 11.00 -20.72
C GLU A 95 8.50 12.33 -20.41
N LYS A 96 7.16 12.39 -20.36
CA LYS A 96 6.43 13.62 -20.02
C LYS A 96 6.46 13.96 -18.54
N TYR A 97 6.76 13.00 -17.67
CA TYR A 97 6.67 13.14 -16.21
C TYR A 97 8.02 13.03 -15.49
N THR A 98 9.13 12.91 -16.24
CA THR A 98 10.50 12.92 -15.69
C THR A 98 10.84 14.21 -14.94
N HIS A 99 10.06 15.27 -15.13
CA HIS A 99 10.23 16.54 -14.40
C HIS A 99 9.52 16.56 -13.03
N LEU A 100 8.67 15.57 -12.73
CA LEU A 100 8.03 15.47 -11.41
C LEU A 100 9.05 14.90 -10.42
N SER A 101 9.55 15.76 -9.55
CA SER A 101 10.48 15.33 -8.51
C SER A 101 9.75 14.50 -7.45
N ASP A 102 10.47 13.55 -6.83
CA ASP A 102 9.96 12.76 -5.69
C ASP A 102 9.43 13.66 -4.57
N LYS A 103 10.04 14.83 -4.39
CA LYS A 103 9.60 15.85 -3.44
C LYS A 103 8.18 16.35 -3.77
N TYR A 104 7.89 16.66 -5.04
CA TYR A 104 6.57 17.16 -5.46
C TYR A 104 5.49 16.08 -5.29
N ILE A 105 5.81 14.83 -5.62
CA ILE A 105 4.91 13.68 -5.41
C ILE A 105 4.64 13.51 -3.91
N GLY A 106 5.67 13.56 -3.08
CA GLY A 106 5.57 13.45 -1.63
C GLY A 106 4.75 14.58 -1.00
N GLU A 107 4.92 15.82 -1.46
CA GLU A 107 4.13 16.96 -0.99
C GLU A 107 2.65 16.84 -1.39
N SER A 108 2.36 16.33 -2.58
CA SER A 108 0.99 16.09 -3.06
C SER A 108 0.29 15.01 -2.25
N LEU A 109 0.98 13.91 -1.95
CA LEU A 109 0.49 12.88 -1.03
C LEU A 109 0.29 13.41 0.40
N SER A 110 1.23 14.21 0.88
CA SER A 110 1.12 14.79 2.22
C SER A 110 -0.10 15.72 2.35
N ARG A 111 -0.38 16.52 1.33
CA ARG A 111 -1.60 17.35 1.26
C ARG A 111 -2.86 16.50 1.26
N TYR A 112 -2.88 15.44 0.46
CA TYR A 112 -3.99 14.49 0.42
C TYR A 112 -4.28 13.91 1.81
N TRP A 113 -3.26 13.39 2.51
CA TRP A 113 -3.43 12.80 3.83
C TRP A 113 -3.87 13.80 4.89
N LYS A 114 -3.41 15.05 4.81
CA LYS A 114 -3.85 16.12 5.72
C LYS A 114 -5.31 16.50 5.50
N SER A 115 -5.77 16.57 4.26
CA SER A 115 -7.16 16.91 3.93
C SER A 115 -8.13 15.77 4.24
N ASN A 116 -7.67 14.52 4.24
CA ASN A 116 -8.46 13.31 4.50
C ASN A 116 -8.11 12.67 5.85
N ALA A 117 -7.57 13.42 6.80
CA ALA A 117 -7.23 12.95 8.15
C ALA A 117 -8.43 12.30 8.87
N PHE A 118 -9.65 12.63 8.47
CA PHE A 118 -10.89 12.04 8.98
C PHE A 118 -11.09 10.56 8.58
N LEU A 119 -10.46 10.09 7.49
CA LEU A 119 -10.53 8.67 7.09
C LEU A 119 -9.53 7.79 7.86
N GLY A 120 -8.67 8.38 8.65
CA GLY A 120 -7.74 7.72 9.58
C GLY A 120 -8.16 7.85 11.04
N GLY A 121 -9.38 8.37 11.29
CA GLY A 121 -9.96 8.50 12.61
C GLY A 121 -10.33 7.13 13.17
N ASP A 122 -9.66 6.79 14.26
CA ASP A 122 -10.11 5.91 15.35
C ASP A 122 -10.81 4.60 14.94
N LEU A 123 -10.07 3.66 14.42
CA LEU A 123 -10.33 2.25 14.68
C LEU A 123 -9.82 1.97 16.10
N GLN A 124 -10.64 2.30 17.09
CA GLN A 124 -10.57 1.72 18.42
C GLN A 124 -10.90 0.23 18.37
#